data_b1811f841007981d820b27bb932b9aaa
#
_entry.id   b1811f841007981d820b27bb932b9aaa
#
_cell.length_a   1.000
_cell.length_b   1.000
_cell.length_c   1.000
_cell.angle_alpha   90.00
_cell.angle_beta   90.00
_cell.angle_gamma   90.00
#
_symmetry.space_group_name_H-M   'P 1'
#
loop_
_entity.id
_entity.type
_entity.pdbx_description
1 polymer ?
#
loop_
_entity_poly.entity_id
_entity_poly.type
_entity_poly.pdbx_seq_one_letter_code
_entity_poly.pdbx_strand_id
1 'polypeptide(L)'
;MRLLIMGPQGVGKGTQAALLAEHFNIPTISTGDIFRYNIKNKTELGLEAMSYTDKGELVPDSLTNKIVKDRLAKEDCKNGWILDGYPRNAAQVTALDEMLADLDTPLDHVVALEAARDVLLERMKKRAAEQGRADD
;
A
#
# COMPACT_ATOMS: atom_id res chain seq x y z
N MET A 1 16.03 -1.06 4.43
CA MET A 1 15.61 -0.32 3.23
C MET A 1 14.13 -0.01 3.34
N ARG A 2 13.77 1.24 3.26
CA ARG A 2 12.38 1.71 3.33
C ARG A 2 12.02 2.36 2.01
N LEU A 3 11.06 1.78 1.31
CA LEU A 3 10.74 2.14 -0.07
C LEU A 3 9.25 2.44 -0.24
N LEU A 4 8.95 3.43 -1.08
CA LEU A 4 7.62 3.59 -1.66
C LEU A 4 7.71 3.05 -3.09
N ILE A 5 6.71 2.28 -3.51
CA ILE A 5 6.59 1.88 -4.90
C ILE A 5 5.33 2.51 -5.48
N MET A 6 5.46 3.19 -6.59
CA MET A 6 4.39 3.93 -7.25
C MET A 6 4.34 3.57 -8.73
N GLY A 7 3.16 3.64 -9.28
CA GLY A 7 2.94 3.37 -10.69
C GLY A 7 1.50 2.98 -10.94
N PRO A 8 1.01 3.14 -12.18
CA PRO A 8 -0.34 2.72 -12.52
C PRO A 8 -0.44 1.20 -12.57
N GLN A 9 -1.65 0.69 -12.52
CA GLN A 9 -1.91 -0.73 -12.73
C GLN A 9 -1.42 -1.15 -14.13
N GLY A 10 -1.00 -2.40 -14.25
CA GLY A 10 -0.50 -2.94 -15.52
C GLY A 10 0.97 -2.67 -15.81
N VAL A 11 1.67 -1.92 -14.94
CA VAL A 11 3.10 -1.61 -15.15
C VAL A 11 4.03 -2.68 -14.55
N GLY A 12 3.48 -3.67 -13.83
CA GLY A 12 4.27 -4.71 -13.17
C GLY A 12 4.72 -4.32 -11.77
N LYS A 13 4.02 -3.39 -11.15
CA LYS A 13 4.36 -2.85 -9.81
C LYS A 13 4.42 -3.95 -8.75
N GLY A 14 3.43 -4.82 -8.70
CA GLY A 14 3.38 -5.91 -7.73
C GLY A 14 4.55 -6.88 -7.90
N THR A 15 4.91 -7.21 -9.13
CA THR A 15 6.04 -8.09 -9.44
C THR A 15 7.36 -7.46 -9.00
N GLN A 16 7.56 -6.19 -9.30
CA GLN A 16 8.78 -5.47 -8.91
C GLN A 16 8.87 -5.33 -7.39
N ALA A 17 7.76 -5.05 -6.72
CA ALA A 17 7.72 -4.98 -5.26
C ALA A 17 8.11 -6.32 -4.63
N ALA A 18 7.60 -7.43 -5.15
CA ALA A 18 7.94 -8.77 -4.66
C ALA A 18 9.43 -9.08 -4.81
N LEU A 19 10.03 -8.72 -5.95
CA LEU A 19 11.46 -8.93 -6.19
C LEU A 19 12.32 -8.10 -5.25
N LEU A 20 11.96 -6.83 -5.04
CA LEU A 20 12.67 -5.95 -4.11
C LEU A 20 12.53 -6.44 -2.67
N ALA A 21 11.35 -6.88 -2.28
CA ALA A 21 11.10 -7.42 -0.95
C ALA A 21 11.98 -8.64 -0.67
N GLU A 22 12.09 -9.53 -1.62
CA GLU A 22 12.94 -10.72 -1.52
C GLU A 22 14.43 -10.34 -1.44
N HIS A 23 14.85 -9.41 -2.31
CA HIS A 23 16.25 -8.97 -2.36
C HIS A 23 16.70 -8.33 -1.04
N PHE A 24 15.87 -7.49 -0.44
CA PHE A 24 16.19 -6.79 0.81
C PHE A 24 15.71 -7.50 2.06
N ASN A 25 14.99 -8.61 1.91
CA ASN A 25 14.40 -9.37 3.02
C ASN A 25 13.50 -8.48 3.90
N ILE A 26 12.56 -7.78 3.28
CA ILE A 26 11.63 -6.87 3.93
C ILE A 26 10.20 -7.18 3.46
N PRO A 27 9.17 -6.85 4.27
CA PRO A 27 7.79 -7.07 3.86
C PRO A 27 7.31 -6.04 2.83
N THR A 28 6.38 -6.46 1.98
CA THR A 28 5.61 -5.58 1.11
C THR A 28 4.28 -5.30 1.79
N ILE A 29 3.93 -4.03 1.90
CA ILE A 29 2.74 -3.58 2.62
C ILE A 29 1.85 -2.80 1.66
N SER A 30 0.61 -3.25 1.47
CA SER A 30 -0.40 -2.50 0.73
C SER A 30 -1.53 -2.11 1.66
N THR A 31 -2.15 -0.97 1.42
CA THR A 31 -3.28 -0.50 2.24
C THR A 31 -4.42 -1.50 2.23
N GLY A 32 -4.73 -2.09 1.07
CA GLY A 32 -5.78 -3.10 0.97
C GLY A 32 -5.51 -4.31 1.86
N ASP A 33 -4.28 -4.79 1.89
CA ASP A 33 -3.89 -5.93 2.73
C ASP A 33 -3.99 -5.59 4.21
N ILE A 34 -3.58 -4.39 4.61
CA ILE A 34 -3.68 -3.94 6.00
C ILE A 34 -5.14 -3.89 6.45
N PHE A 35 -6.02 -3.32 5.63
CA PHE A 35 -7.45 -3.26 5.93
C PHE A 35 -8.05 -4.66 6.09
N ARG A 36 -7.76 -5.57 5.14
CA ARG A 36 -8.25 -6.94 5.20
C ARG A 36 -7.78 -7.67 6.46
N TYR A 37 -6.52 -7.50 6.82
CA TYR A 37 -5.96 -8.10 8.04
C TYR A 37 -6.68 -7.60 9.28
N ASN A 38 -6.82 -6.28 9.41
CA ASN A 38 -7.46 -5.67 10.60
C ASN A 38 -8.94 -6.06 10.71
N ILE A 39 -9.66 -6.09 9.59
CA ILE A 39 -11.07 -6.49 9.57
C ILE A 39 -11.21 -7.97 9.93
N LYS A 40 -10.39 -8.84 9.34
CA LYS A 40 -10.42 -10.27 9.60
C LYS A 40 -10.14 -10.60 11.06
N ASN A 41 -9.20 -9.91 11.66
CA ASN A 41 -8.78 -10.13 13.05
C ASN A 41 -9.57 -9.29 14.05
N LYS A 42 -10.54 -8.50 13.59
CA LYS A 42 -11.42 -7.69 14.42
C LYS A 42 -10.65 -6.78 15.38
N THR A 43 -9.56 -6.18 14.88
CA THR A 43 -8.82 -5.20 15.66
C THR A 43 -9.69 -3.96 15.88
N GLU A 44 -9.31 -3.12 16.85
CA GLU A 44 -10.02 -1.87 17.10
C GLU A 44 -10.07 -0.99 15.83
N LEU A 45 -8.96 -0.87 15.13
CA LEU A 45 -8.90 -0.12 13.87
C LEU A 45 -9.71 -0.79 12.77
N GLY A 46 -9.74 -2.11 12.72
CA GLY A 46 -10.55 -2.86 11.77
C GLY A 46 -12.02 -2.70 11.99
N LEU A 47 -12.48 -2.71 13.24
CA LEU A 47 -13.88 -2.47 13.59
C LEU A 47 -14.30 -1.05 13.22
N GLU A 48 -13.43 -0.08 13.44
CA GLU A 48 -13.66 1.31 13.05
C GLU A 48 -13.77 1.44 11.52
N ALA A 49 -12.88 0.77 10.77
CA ALA A 49 -12.93 0.74 9.30
C ALA A 49 -14.24 0.11 8.80
N MET A 50 -14.70 -0.97 9.42
CA MET A 50 -15.95 -1.63 9.06
C MET A 50 -17.16 -0.72 9.26
N SER A 51 -17.13 0.17 10.23
CA SER A 51 -18.23 1.10 10.45
C SER A 51 -18.48 2.01 9.24
N TYR A 52 -17.43 2.28 8.46
CA TYR A 52 -17.56 3.05 7.21
C TYR A 52 -17.94 2.15 6.03
N THR A 53 -17.24 1.04 5.86
CA THR A 53 -17.47 0.13 4.71
C THR A 53 -18.86 -0.50 4.73
N ASP A 54 -19.38 -0.84 5.90
CA ASP A 54 -20.73 -1.40 6.05
C ASP A 54 -21.82 -0.42 5.65
N LYS A 55 -21.55 0.89 5.72
CA LYS A 55 -22.44 1.94 5.28
C LYS A 55 -22.23 2.34 3.83
N GLY A 56 -21.28 1.71 3.13
CA GLY A 56 -20.90 2.10 1.78
C GLY A 56 -20.11 3.39 1.72
N GLU A 57 -19.57 3.86 2.83
CA GLU A 57 -18.78 5.09 2.91
C GLU A 57 -17.29 4.77 2.74
N LEU A 58 -16.54 5.75 2.24
CA LEU A 58 -15.08 5.63 2.14
C LEU A 58 -14.45 5.82 3.53
N VAL A 59 -13.41 5.03 3.79
CA VAL A 59 -12.63 5.17 5.03
C VAL A 59 -11.88 6.51 4.97
N PRO A 60 -12.01 7.38 6.00
CA PRO A 60 -11.32 8.66 5.97
C PRO A 60 -9.80 8.52 6.06
N ASP A 61 -9.08 9.50 5.50
CA ASP A 61 -7.61 9.51 5.51
C ASP A 61 -7.04 9.41 6.93
N SER A 62 -7.69 10.04 7.90
CA SER A 62 -7.24 9.98 9.29
C SER A 62 -7.16 8.55 9.82
N LEU A 63 -8.13 7.71 9.47
CA LEU A 63 -8.14 6.31 9.87
C LEU A 63 -7.13 5.49 9.04
N THR A 64 -7.07 5.74 7.74
CA THR A 64 -6.08 5.10 6.87
C THR A 64 -4.66 5.38 7.39
N ASN A 65 -4.37 6.63 7.76
CA ASN A 65 -3.07 7.01 8.31
C ASN A 65 -2.74 6.27 9.60
N LYS A 66 -3.72 6.10 10.50
CA LYS A 66 -3.54 5.35 11.76
C LYS A 66 -3.22 3.89 11.49
N ILE A 67 -3.93 3.28 10.56
CA ILE A 67 -3.75 1.87 10.18
C ILE A 67 -2.35 1.66 9.58
N VAL A 68 -1.92 2.56 8.71
CA VAL A 68 -0.57 2.50 8.12
C VAL A 68 0.50 2.65 9.20
N LYS A 69 0.36 3.64 10.08
CA LYS A 69 1.31 3.86 11.17
C LYS A 69 1.43 2.64 12.07
N ASP A 70 0.29 2.05 12.45
CA ASP A 70 0.25 0.84 13.26
C ASP A 70 1.03 -0.30 12.59
N ARG A 71 0.84 -0.48 11.28
CA ARG A 71 1.52 -1.53 10.52
C ARG A 71 3.03 -1.31 10.44
N LEU A 72 3.45 -0.07 10.18
CA LEU A 72 4.88 0.26 10.05
C LEU A 72 5.63 0.15 11.38
N ALA A 73 4.92 0.19 12.50
CA ALA A 73 5.51 0.03 13.83
C ALA A 73 5.69 -1.43 14.24
N LYS A 74 5.23 -2.40 13.44
CA LYS A 74 5.35 -3.82 13.74
C LYS A 74 6.79 -4.29 13.65
N GLU A 75 7.10 -5.38 14.36
CA GLU A 75 8.45 -5.93 14.48
C GLU A 75 9.05 -6.33 13.12
N ASP A 76 8.25 -6.86 12.20
CA ASP A 76 8.71 -7.27 10.88
C ASP A 76 9.09 -6.09 9.98
N CYS A 77 8.70 -4.87 10.34
CA CYS A 77 9.06 -3.64 9.63
C CYS A 77 10.32 -2.98 10.15
N LYS A 78 10.93 -3.53 11.18
CA LYS A 78 12.09 -2.96 11.85
C LYS A 78 13.28 -2.74 10.90
N ASN A 79 13.51 -3.68 9.99
CA ASN A 79 14.62 -3.62 9.04
C ASN A 79 14.26 -2.93 7.72
N GLY A 80 13.02 -2.50 7.59
CA GLY A 80 12.53 -1.83 6.41
C GLY A 80 11.22 -2.41 5.91
N TRP A 81 10.75 -1.86 4.81
CA TRP A 81 9.48 -2.24 4.20
C TRP A 81 9.35 -1.62 2.81
N ILE A 82 8.41 -2.17 2.04
CA ILE A 82 7.98 -1.58 0.77
C ILE A 82 6.51 -1.23 0.93
N LEU A 83 6.16 0.04 0.74
CA LEU A 83 4.79 0.53 0.86
C LEU A 83 4.21 0.72 -0.54
N ASP A 84 3.13 0.01 -0.82
CA ASP A 84 2.45 0.00 -2.11
C ASP A 84 1.03 0.54 -1.97
N GLY A 85 0.69 1.52 -2.79
CA GLY A 85 -0.65 2.10 -2.80
C GLY A 85 -0.88 3.20 -1.77
N TYR A 86 0.15 3.65 -1.09
CA TYR A 86 0.10 4.73 -0.10
C TYR A 86 1.44 5.47 -0.12
N PRO A 87 1.51 6.78 -0.07
CA PRO A 87 0.38 7.73 -0.04
C PRO A 87 -0.27 7.91 -1.43
N ARG A 88 -1.53 8.34 -1.45
CA ARG A 88 -2.28 8.54 -2.70
C ARG A 88 -2.67 10.00 -2.93
N ASN A 89 -2.52 10.85 -1.92
CA ASN A 89 -2.85 12.27 -2.00
C ASN A 89 -1.91 13.08 -1.10
N ALA A 90 -1.99 14.41 -1.21
CA ALA A 90 -1.11 15.32 -0.48
C ALA A 90 -1.26 15.19 1.04
N ALA A 91 -2.48 14.99 1.52
CA ALA A 91 -2.73 14.81 2.96
C ALA A 91 -2.06 13.56 3.50
N GLN A 92 -2.09 12.47 2.75
CA GLN A 92 -1.40 11.23 3.12
C GLN A 92 0.12 11.37 3.06
N VAL A 93 0.66 12.14 2.11
CA VAL A 93 2.10 12.44 2.05
C VAL A 93 2.56 13.13 3.33
N THR A 94 1.84 14.17 3.76
CA THR A 94 2.15 14.89 5.00
C THR A 94 2.08 13.95 6.21
N ALA A 95 1.03 13.12 6.28
CA ALA A 95 0.88 12.16 7.37
C ALA A 95 2.00 11.14 7.39
N LEU A 96 2.43 10.65 6.24
CA LEU A 96 3.54 9.71 6.14
C LEU A 96 4.85 10.33 6.64
N ASP A 97 5.14 11.57 6.23
CA ASP A 97 6.33 12.29 6.70
C ASP A 97 6.33 12.40 8.23
N GLU A 98 5.19 12.74 8.82
CA GLU A 98 5.05 12.86 10.27
C GLU A 98 5.25 11.51 10.98
N MET A 99 4.64 10.44 10.46
CA MET A 99 4.79 9.13 11.11
C MET A 99 6.20 8.56 10.97
N LEU A 100 6.90 8.83 9.88
CA LEU A 100 8.29 8.42 9.72
C LEU A 100 9.21 9.18 10.67
N ALA A 101 8.94 10.47 10.90
CA ALA A 101 9.65 11.26 11.89
C ALA A 101 9.41 10.73 13.31
N ASP A 102 8.16 10.41 13.65
CA ASP A 102 7.80 9.86 14.96
C ASP A 102 8.46 8.50 15.22
N LEU A 103 8.59 7.67 14.19
CA LEU A 103 9.21 6.36 14.29
C LEU A 103 10.73 6.39 14.13
N ASP A 104 11.29 7.56 13.80
CA ASP A 104 12.72 7.76 13.51
C ASP A 104 13.21 6.81 12.41
N THR A 105 12.42 6.69 11.34
CA THR A 105 12.66 5.75 10.25
C THR A 105 12.56 6.47 8.89
N PRO A 106 13.63 7.16 8.46
CA PRO A 106 13.56 7.92 7.20
C PRO A 106 13.34 7.02 5.98
N LEU A 107 12.66 7.58 4.99
CA LEU A 107 12.46 6.92 3.70
C LEU A 107 13.77 6.93 2.91
N ASP A 108 14.12 5.78 2.32
CA ASP A 108 15.34 5.67 1.52
C ASP A 108 15.12 6.06 0.06
N HIS A 109 14.10 5.48 -0.57
CA HIS A 109 13.84 5.72 -2.00
C HIS A 109 12.36 5.65 -2.35
N VAL A 110 12.01 6.34 -3.43
CA VAL A 110 10.72 6.21 -4.09
C VAL A 110 10.98 5.57 -5.45
N VAL A 111 10.36 4.42 -5.69
CA VAL A 111 10.48 3.71 -6.97
C VAL A 111 9.22 4.01 -7.78
N ALA A 112 9.38 4.78 -8.85
CA ALA A 112 8.28 5.12 -9.75
C ALA A 112 8.42 4.29 -11.04
N LEU A 113 7.40 3.49 -11.34
CA LEU A 113 7.37 2.65 -12.54
C LEU A 113 6.49 3.32 -13.59
N GLU A 114 6.99 3.35 -14.81
CA GLU A 114 6.29 3.96 -15.94
C GLU A 114 6.22 2.99 -17.12
N ALA A 115 5.18 3.14 -17.93
CA ALA A 115 5.04 2.41 -19.19
C ALA A 115 4.17 3.22 -20.13
N ALA A 116 4.32 2.98 -21.45
CA ALA A 116 3.47 3.62 -22.43
C ALA A 116 2.01 3.23 -22.19
N ARG A 117 1.08 4.16 -22.48
CA ARG A 117 -0.34 3.97 -22.21
C ARG A 117 -0.92 2.71 -22.88
N ASP A 118 -0.55 2.45 -24.10
CA ASP A 118 -1.02 1.27 -24.83
C ASP A 118 -0.53 -0.03 -24.19
N VAL A 119 0.70 -0.06 -23.70
CA VAL A 119 1.27 -1.20 -22.97
C VAL A 119 0.52 -1.41 -21.68
N LEU A 120 0.21 -0.34 -20.94
CA LEU A 120 -0.55 -0.42 -19.70
C LEU A 120 -1.96 -0.98 -19.94
N LEU A 121 -2.65 -0.49 -20.97
CA LEU A 121 -3.98 -0.98 -21.31
C LEU A 121 -3.97 -2.45 -21.68
N GLU A 122 -2.97 -2.88 -22.45
CA GLU A 122 -2.82 -4.28 -22.84
C GLU A 122 -2.60 -5.17 -21.63
N ARG A 123 -1.72 -4.77 -20.70
CA ARG A 123 -1.44 -5.52 -19.46
C ARG A 123 -2.67 -5.59 -18.57
N MET A 124 -3.43 -4.51 -18.45
CA MET A 124 -4.66 -4.49 -17.64
C MET A 124 -5.72 -5.42 -18.23
N LYS A 125 -5.89 -5.44 -19.56
CA LYS A 125 -6.80 -6.35 -20.22
C LYS A 125 -6.41 -7.81 -20.01
N LYS A 126 -5.12 -8.11 -20.10
CA LYS A 126 -4.61 -9.45 -19.87
C LYS A 126 -4.87 -9.89 -18.42
N ARG A 127 -4.62 -9.02 -17.47
CA ARG A 127 -4.87 -9.31 -16.04
C ARG A 127 -6.35 -9.56 -15.78
N ALA A 128 -7.22 -8.73 -16.34
CA ALA A 128 -8.67 -8.88 -16.22
C ALA A 128 -9.12 -10.25 -16.75
N ALA A 129 -8.61 -10.65 -17.90
CA ALA A 129 -8.93 -11.96 -18.50
C ALA A 129 -8.43 -13.12 -17.63
N GLU A 130 -7.22 -13.01 -17.08
CA GLU A 130 -6.61 -14.07 -16.26
C GLU A 130 -7.21 -14.17 -14.87
N GLN A 131 -7.60 -13.05 -14.28
CA GLN A 131 -8.07 -12.98 -12.89
C GLN A 131 -9.58 -12.77 -12.76
N GLY A 132 -10.29 -12.62 -13.87
CA GLY A 132 -11.72 -12.34 -13.86
C GLY A 132 -12.09 -10.97 -13.33
N ARG A 133 -11.18 -10.01 -13.37
CA ARG A 133 -11.40 -8.63 -12.94
C ARG A 133 -11.76 -7.75 -14.13
N ALA A 134 -12.92 -7.14 -14.07
CA ALA A 134 -13.36 -6.23 -15.14
C ALA A 134 -12.80 -4.81 -14.98
N ASP A 135 -12.34 -4.45 -13.82
CA ASP A 135 -11.86 -3.10 -13.45
C ASP A 135 -10.35 -2.91 -13.58
N ASP A 136 -9.65 -3.96 -13.90
CA ASP A 136 -8.20 -3.88 -14.15
C ASP A 136 -7.92 -3.39 -15.59
#